data_9bb046a70330cfe35d70c34c730e5929
#
_entry.id   9bb046a70330cfe35d70c34c730e5929
#
_cell.length_a   1.000
_cell.length_b   1.000
_cell.length_c   1.000
_cell.angle_alpha   90.00
_cell.angle_beta   90.00
_cell.angle_gamma   90.00
#
_symmetry.space_group_name_H-M   'P 1'
#
loop_
_entity.id
_entity.type
_entity.pdbx_description
1 polymer ?
#
loop_
_entity_poly.entity_id
_entity_poly.type
_entity_poly.pdbx_seq_one_letter_code
_entity_poly.pdbx_strand_id
1 'polypeptide(L)'
;MQVHEVAVTNRSGLHARACAKIVHIATRFRCEVSLIVNGRRANARNVIAVLLLSASVGSMVRVEVDGPDEAGAMREIAALFDSGFGEVA
;
A
#
# COMPACT_ATOMS: atom_id res chain seq x y z
N MET A 1 -8.27 -14.42 -0.04
CA MET A 1 -7.19 -13.66 -0.73
C MET A 1 -7.76 -12.72 -1.78
N GLN A 2 -7.47 -11.44 -1.65
CA GLN A 2 -7.82 -10.45 -2.68
C GLN A 2 -6.53 -9.86 -3.24
N VAL A 3 -6.54 -9.57 -4.53
CA VAL A 3 -5.40 -8.99 -5.23
C VAL A 3 -5.91 -7.84 -6.09
N HIS A 4 -5.32 -6.66 -5.91
CA HIS A 4 -5.61 -5.50 -6.75
C HIS A 4 -4.31 -4.86 -7.21
N GLU A 5 -4.33 -4.28 -8.38
CA GLU A 5 -3.23 -3.43 -8.82
C GLU A 5 -3.66 -1.98 -8.72
N VAL A 6 -2.83 -1.16 -8.09
CA VAL A 6 -3.10 0.25 -7.86
C VAL A 6 -1.93 1.07 -8.36
N ALA A 7 -2.22 2.29 -8.80
CA ALA A 7 -1.19 3.19 -9.28
C ALA A 7 -0.76 4.16 -8.19
N VAL A 8 0.53 4.47 -8.16
CA VAL A 8 1.04 5.57 -7.33
C VAL A 8 0.75 6.86 -8.07
N THR A 9 -0.19 7.65 -7.57
CA THR A 9 -0.65 8.87 -8.23
C THR A 9 -0.13 10.15 -7.60
N ASN A 10 0.39 10.07 -6.38
CA ASN A 10 0.94 11.23 -5.70
C ASN A 10 2.34 11.55 -6.18
N ARG A 11 2.64 12.82 -6.26
CA ARG A 11 3.91 13.32 -6.82
C ARG A 11 5.14 12.78 -6.07
N SER A 12 5.05 12.67 -4.74
CA SER A 12 6.17 12.25 -3.90
C SER A 12 6.37 10.74 -3.87
N GLY A 13 5.47 9.95 -4.47
CA GLY A 13 5.56 8.49 -4.45
C GLY A 13 5.39 7.92 -3.05
N LEU A 14 5.92 6.72 -2.83
CA LEU A 14 5.86 6.05 -1.53
C LEU A 14 6.95 6.57 -0.59
N HIS A 15 6.85 7.84 -0.20
CA HIS A 15 7.73 8.45 0.80
C HIS A 15 7.32 8.04 2.22
N ALA A 16 8.09 8.44 3.21
CA ALA A 16 7.91 7.98 4.60
C ALA A 16 6.49 8.19 5.14
N ARG A 17 5.87 9.34 4.88
CA ARG A 17 4.52 9.61 5.36
C ARG A 17 3.49 8.70 4.71
N ALA A 18 3.60 8.48 3.40
CA ALA A 18 2.71 7.57 2.66
C ALA A 18 2.85 6.15 3.19
N CYS A 19 4.09 5.69 3.39
CA CYS A 19 4.36 4.37 3.93
C CYS A 19 3.75 4.20 5.33
N ALA A 20 3.87 5.21 6.19
CA ALA A 20 3.28 5.18 7.52
C ALA A 20 1.76 5.04 7.47
N LYS A 21 1.10 5.70 6.54
CA LYS A 21 -0.36 5.57 6.35
C LYS A 21 -0.76 4.15 5.95
N ILE A 22 0.01 3.52 5.06
CA ILE A 22 -0.23 2.13 4.66
C ILE A 22 -0.09 1.20 5.86
N VAL A 23 1.00 1.34 6.61
CA VAL A 23 1.26 0.51 7.80
C VAL A 23 0.15 0.68 8.82
N HIS A 24 -0.33 1.90 9.03
CA HIS A 24 -1.40 2.17 9.97
C HIS A 24 -2.67 1.39 9.61
N ILE A 25 -3.04 1.38 8.33
CA ILE A 25 -4.19 0.60 7.87
C ILE A 25 -3.93 -0.90 8.06
N ALA A 26 -2.77 -1.39 7.60
CA ALA A 26 -2.44 -2.80 7.66
C ALA A 26 -2.46 -3.36 9.08
N THR A 27 -2.09 -2.55 10.08
CA THR A 27 -2.06 -2.99 11.47
C THR A 27 -3.43 -3.04 12.13
N ARG A 28 -4.44 -2.38 11.55
CA ARG A 28 -5.80 -2.38 12.12
C ARG A 28 -6.64 -3.59 11.72
N PHE A 29 -6.24 -4.29 10.68
CA PHE A 29 -7.03 -5.38 10.12
C PHE A 29 -6.39 -6.74 10.37
N ARG A 30 -7.22 -7.75 10.58
CA ARG A 30 -6.77 -9.14 10.76
C ARG A 30 -6.55 -9.79 9.40
N CYS A 31 -5.44 -9.48 8.80
CA CYS A 31 -5.04 -10.08 7.53
C CYS A 31 -3.57 -9.82 7.27
N GLU A 32 -2.99 -10.61 6.37
CA GLU A 32 -1.67 -10.31 5.85
C GLU A 32 -1.83 -9.36 4.67
N VAL A 33 -1.02 -8.33 4.63
CA VAL A 33 -1.01 -7.36 3.55
C VAL A 33 0.39 -7.31 2.97
N SER A 34 0.49 -7.55 1.67
CA SER A 34 1.76 -7.48 0.94
C SER A 34 1.65 -6.48 -0.18
N LEU A 35 2.73 -5.74 -0.41
CA LEU A 35 2.86 -4.85 -1.55
C LEU A 35 3.99 -5.36 -2.43
N ILE A 36 3.74 -5.45 -3.74
CA ILE A 36 4.73 -5.92 -4.70
C ILE A 36 4.94 -4.85 -5.76
N VAL A 37 6.20 -4.45 -5.94
CA VAL A 37 6.61 -3.48 -6.94
C VAL A 37 7.82 -4.04 -7.67
N ASN A 38 7.71 -4.17 -9.00
CA ASN A 38 8.80 -4.69 -9.83
C ASN A 38 9.36 -6.03 -9.31
N GLY A 39 8.47 -6.92 -8.89
CA GLY A 39 8.85 -8.23 -8.37
C GLY A 39 9.38 -8.24 -6.94
N ARG A 40 9.48 -7.10 -6.29
CA ARG A 40 9.94 -6.99 -4.90
C ARG A 40 8.74 -6.93 -3.97
N ARG A 41 8.73 -7.80 -2.97
CA ARG A 41 7.62 -7.95 -2.03
C ARG A 41 7.96 -7.32 -0.69
N ALA A 42 7.02 -6.59 -0.09
CA ALA A 42 7.14 -6.05 1.25
C ALA A 42 5.91 -6.37 2.06
N ASN A 43 6.11 -6.71 3.33
CA ASN A 43 5.03 -6.82 4.30
C ASN A 43 4.58 -5.40 4.66
N ALA A 44 3.30 -5.09 4.45
CA ALA A 44 2.78 -3.74 4.66
C ALA A 44 2.75 -3.31 6.13
N ARG A 45 3.05 -4.20 7.07
CA ARG A 45 3.20 -3.85 8.49
C ARG A 45 4.61 -3.38 8.83
N ASN A 46 5.53 -3.49 7.90
CA ASN A 46 6.92 -3.09 8.09
C ASN A 46 7.19 -1.84 7.26
N VAL A 47 7.23 -0.68 7.94
CA VAL A 47 7.38 0.61 7.26
C VAL A 47 8.69 0.70 6.47
N ILE A 48 9.77 0.14 6.99
CA ILE A 48 11.06 0.17 6.30
C ILE A 48 11.01 -0.66 5.02
N ALA A 49 10.41 -1.85 5.08
CA ALA A 49 10.27 -2.71 3.90
C ALA A 49 9.46 -2.01 2.81
N VAL A 50 8.36 -1.35 3.18
CA VAL A 50 7.53 -0.61 2.23
C VAL A 50 8.31 0.57 1.64
N LEU A 51 9.04 1.30 2.47
CA LEU A 51 9.85 2.42 2.01
C LEU A 51 10.92 1.97 1.01
N LEU A 52 11.54 0.81 1.24
CA LEU A 52 12.58 0.28 0.36
C LEU A 52 12.06 -0.18 -1.00
N LEU A 53 10.75 -0.27 -1.20
CA LEU A 53 10.20 -0.53 -2.53
C LEU A 53 10.46 0.63 -3.48
N SER A 54 10.65 1.83 -2.95
CA SER A 54 11.01 3.04 -3.70
C SER A 54 10.07 3.32 -4.88
N ALA A 55 8.78 3.04 -4.70
CA ALA A 55 7.82 3.25 -5.77
C ALA A 55 7.58 4.74 -6.00
N SER A 56 7.82 5.19 -7.23
CA SER A 56 7.62 6.58 -7.62
C SER A 56 6.26 6.76 -8.30
N VAL A 57 5.88 8.02 -8.54
CA VAL A 57 4.65 8.34 -9.27
C VAL A 57 4.63 7.60 -10.60
N GLY A 58 3.48 7.02 -10.93
CA GLY A 58 3.31 6.22 -12.14
C GLY A 58 3.60 4.74 -11.96
N SER A 59 4.23 4.33 -10.85
CA SER A 59 4.47 2.91 -10.58
C SER A 59 3.17 2.18 -10.30
N MET A 60 3.10 0.92 -10.73
CA MET A 60 1.99 0.04 -10.36
C MET A 60 2.40 -0.79 -9.16
N VAL A 61 1.52 -0.85 -8.19
CA VAL A 61 1.71 -1.63 -6.97
C VAL A 61 0.66 -2.72 -6.93
N ARG A 62 1.11 -3.97 -6.82
CA ARG A 62 0.21 -5.08 -6.59
C ARG A 62 -0.02 -5.21 -5.09
N VAL A 63 -1.28 -5.13 -4.67
CA VAL A 63 -1.67 -5.28 -3.27
C VAL A 63 -2.32 -6.63 -3.10
N GLU A 64 -1.80 -7.44 -2.20
CA GLU A 64 -2.35 -8.74 -1.85
C GLU A 64 -2.76 -8.72 -0.39
N VAL A 65 -4.00 -9.08 -0.11
CA VAL A 65 -4.50 -9.20 1.26
C VAL A 65 -5.10 -10.59 1.46
N ASP A 66 -4.85 -11.17 2.62
CA ASP A 66 -5.30 -12.53 2.93
C ASP A 66 -5.62 -12.64 4.42
N GLY A 67 -6.88 -12.94 4.73
CA GLY A 67 -7.32 -13.12 6.10
C GLY A 67 -8.78 -12.71 6.31
N PRO A 68 -9.27 -12.82 7.55
CA PRO A 68 -10.68 -12.54 7.86
C PRO A 68 -11.16 -11.15 7.49
N ASP A 69 -10.28 -10.15 7.60
CA ASP A 69 -10.63 -8.74 7.36
C ASP A 69 -10.15 -8.24 5.99
N GLU A 70 -9.84 -9.15 5.07
CA GLU A 70 -9.21 -8.77 3.80
C GLU A 70 -10.03 -7.78 2.98
N ALA A 71 -11.35 -7.89 2.96
CA ALA A 71 -12.19 -7.00 2.16
C ALA A 71 -12.10 -5.56 2.66
N GLY A 72 -12.14 -5.35 3.98
CA GLY A 72 -12.03 -4.03 4.58
C GLY A 72 -10.64 -3.43 4.38
N ALA A 73 -9.61 -4.24 4.57
CA ALA A 73 -8.23 -3.79 4.38
C ALA A 73 -7.98 -3.37 2.93
N MET A 74 -8.41 -4.19 1.97
CA MET A 74 -8.22 -3.85 0.55
C MET A 74 -8.94 -2.56 0.19
N ARG A 75 -10.17 -2.38 0.68
CA ARG A 75 -10.94 -1.17 0.39
C ARG A 75 -10.21 0.08 0.87
N GLU A 76 -9.69 0.05 2.08
CA GLU A 76 -9.01 1.22 2.64
C GLU A 76 -7.66 1.47 1.99
N ILE A 77 -6.91 0.43 1.69
CA ILE A 77 -5.61 0.58 1.03
C ILE A 77 -5.80 1.11 -0.40
N ALA A 78 -6.74 0.53 -1.15
CA ALA A 78 -7.02 0.99 -2.51
C ALA A 78 -7.48 2.45 -2.52
N ALA A 79 -8.34 2.83 -1.57
CA ALA A 79 -8.80 4.21 -1.44
C ALA A 79 -7.65 5.17 -1.11
N LEU A 80 -6.70 4.72 -0.30
CA LEU A 80 -5.54 5.52 0.05
C LEU A 80 -4.68 5.84 -1.18
N PHE A 81 -4.39 4.83 -2.00
CA PHE A 81 -3.67 5.03 -3.26
C PHE A 81 -4.45 5.91 -4.23
N ASP A 82 -5.76 5.67 -4.34
CA ASP A 82 -6.62 6.41 -5.26
C ASP A 82 -6.69 7.90 -4.90
N SER A 83 -6.66 8.22 -3.61
CA SER A 83 -6.68 9.60 -3.14
C SER A 83 -5.31 10.29 -3.19
N GLY A 84 -4.27 9.60 -3.69
CA GLY A 84 -2.92 10.13 -3.68
C GLY A 84 -2.39 10.36 -2.27
N PHE A 85 -2.76 9.49 -1.34
CA PHE A 85 -2.38 9.58 0.07
C PHE A 85 -2.83 10.88 0.74
N GLY A 86 -3.87 11.51 0.20
CA GLY A 86 -4.38 12.77 0.73
C GLY A 86 -3.49 13.97 0.47
N GLU A 87 -2.46 13.83 -0.36
CA GLU A 87 -1.59 14.96 -0.70
C GLU A 87 -2.29 15.92 -1.65
N VAL A 88 -2.07 17.19 -1.39
CA VAL A 88 -2.54 18.25 -2.29
C VAL A 88 -1.47 18.46 -3.34
N ALA A 89 -1.87 18.33 -4.60
CA ALA A 89 -0.94 18.47 -5.72
C ALA A 89 -0.45 19.91 -5.89
#